data_64abe982186ae81ef70f955de0fc5750
#
_entry.id   64abe982186ae81ef70f955de0fc5750
#
_cell.length_a   1.000
_cell.length_b   1.000
_cell.length_c   1.000
_cell.angle_alpha   90.00
_cell.angle_beta   90.00
_cell.angle_gamma   90.00
#
_symmetry.space_group_name_H-M   'P 1'
#
loop_
_entity.id
_entity.type
_entity.pdbx_description
1 polymer ?
#
loop_
_entity_poly.entity_id
_entity_poly.type
_entity_poly.pdbx_seq_one_letter_code
_entity_poly.pdbx_strand_id
1 'polypeptide(L)'
;MSATIHNVRPVTDNLGRAGSGELVPSRYAVRVGDVDVVLISDGVLPLPTSTMSTNVSEADRNAWFDGRFLQRDMFDWALNIALVRSGECLILIDSGVGDGFEYFTRAGQSMMRLESAGIDLAAITDIVITHMHMDHVGGLNVDGVKARLRPDVRIHVSAKEVAFWKDPDFSKTVMPETVPPALRKAAAKFVERYRENIVPFDQRVEIAAGVSARVTGGHTPGHCVVDVASKGEKLTFVGDAIFEVNFDHPDWQNGFEHDPEASVDVRIALLREAAETGAMLAAAHVAFPSIGHIAKNGDRFRFVPVTWDY
;
A
#
# COMPACT_ATOMS: atom_id res chain seq x y z
N MET A 1 31.12 3.90 -2.55
CA MET A 1 31.32 3.33 -1.21
C MET A 1 30.21 2.32 -0.98
N SER A 2 30.56 1.07 -0.76
CA SER A 2 29.58 -0.01 -0.54
C SER A 2 28.90 0.23 0.81
N ALA A 3 27.62 0.60 0.81
CA ALA A 3 26.83 0.65 2.02
C ALA A 3 26.66 -0.80 2.49
N THR A 4 27.41 -1.16 3.50
CA THR A 4 27.28 -2.44 4.19
C THR A 4 25.92 -2.42 4.88
N ILE A 5 25.01 -3.28 4.42
CA ILE A 5 23.73 -3.51 5.08
C ILE A 5 24.05 -4.17 6.42
N HIS A 6 24.18 -3.36 7.47
CA HIS A 6 24.42 -3.84 8.81
C HIS A 6 23.09 -4.23 9.47
N ASN A 7 23.02 -5.49 9.88
CA ASN A 7 22.08 -6.09 10.82
C ASN A 7 20.61 -6.18 10.40
N VAL A 8 20.35 -6.82 9.28
CA VAL A 8 19.09 -7.57 9.20
C VAL A 8 19.27 -8.79 10.13
N ARG A 9 18.70 -8.73 11.33
CA ARG A 9 18.67 -9.92 12.20
C ARG A 9 17.97 -11.04 11.44
N PRO A 10 18.54 -12.24 11.37
CA PRO A 10 17.85 -13.37 10.78
C PRO A 10 16.48 -13.52 11.43
N VAL A 11 15.49 -13.85 10.63
CA VAL A 11 14.12 -14.12 11.05
C VAL A 11 14.03 -15.13 12.22
N THR A 12 15.06 -15.97 12.39
CA THR A 12 15.21 -16.95 13.45
C THR A 12 15.53 -16.35 14.82
N ASP A 13 15.99 -15.10 14.91
CA ASP A 13 16.43 -14.50 16.18
C ASP A 13 15.32 -13.67 16.85
N ASN A 14 14.14 -13.59 16.27
CA ASN A 14 13.01 -12.91 16.87
C ASN A 14 12.30 -13.86 17.84
N LEU A 15 12.45 -13.64 19.14
CA LEU A 15 11.78 -14.41 20.19
C LEU A 15 10.25 -14.42 20.05
N GLY A 16 9.68 -13.39 19.38
CA GLY A 16 8.27 -13.33 19.00
C GLY A 16 7.88 -14.31 17.91
N ARG A 17 8.80 -15.09 17.38
CA ARG A 17 8.58 -16.08 16.31
C ARG A 17 8.61 -17.52 16.78
N ALA A 18 8.33 -17.83 17.98
CA ALA A 18 8.31 -19.21 18.49
C ALA A 18 7.60 -20.20 17.53
N GLY A 19 8.18 -20.40 16.37
CA GLY A 19 7.75 -21.36 15.34
C GLY A 19 6.51 -20.96 14.52
N SER A 20 5.78 -19.89 14.86
CA SER A 20 4.52 -19.53 14.19
C SER A 20 4.59 -18.26 13.35
N GLY A 21 5.56 -17.38 13.57
CA GLY A 21 5.59 -16.07 12.89
C GLY A 21 4.44 -15.11 13.22
N GLU A 22 3.54 -15.51 14.11
CA GLU A 22 2.22 -14.90 14.36
C GLU A 22 2.14 -14.10 15.67
N LEU A 23 3.26 -13.78 16.29
CA LEU A 23 3.26 -12.94 17.49
C LEU A 23 3.25 -11.44 17.19
N VAL A 24 3.39 -11.06 15.90
CA VAL A 24 3.15 -9.70 15.42
C VAL A 24 1.72 -9.63 14.91
N PRO A 25 0.89 -8.66 15.33
CA PRO A 25 -0.42 -8.46 14.77
C PRO A 25 -0.30 -8.31 13.24
N SER A 26 -1.02 -9.16 12.50
CA SER A 26 -0.90 -9.22 11.04
C SER A 26 -2.23 -8.98 10.33
N ARG A 27 -3.33 -8.89 11.08
CA ARG A 27 -4.68 -8.62 10.56
C ARG A 27 -5.46 -7.75 11.52
N TYR A 28 -6.28 -6.87 10.97
CA TYR A 28 -7.15 -5.98 11.72
C TYR A 28 -8.45 -5.79 10.95
N ALA A 29 -9.58 -6.08 11.56
CA ALA A 29 -10.89 -5.96 10.93
C ALA A 29 -11.62 -4.72 11.44
N VAL A 30 -12.31 -4.03 10.52
CA VAL A 30 -13.25 -2.96 10.84
C VAL A 30 -14.49 -3.13 10.00
N ARG A 31 -15.60 -2.55 10.45
CA ARG A 31 -16.84 -2.50 9.70
C ARG A 31 -17.12 -1.08 9.24
N VAL A 32 -17.55 -0.94 7.98
CA VAL A 32 -18.01 0.31 7.36
C VAL A 32 -19.47 0.09 6.98
N GLY A 33 -20.40 0.47 7.86
CA GLY A 33 -21.80 0.13 7.71
C GLY A 33 -22.04 -1.39 7.64
N ASP A 34 -22.42 -1.90 6.46
CA ASP A 34 -22.64 -3.34 6.22
C ASP A 34 -21.44 -4.02 5.52
N VAL A 35 -20.35 -3.31 5.31
CA VAL A 35 -19.16 -3.80 4.58
C VAL A 35 -18.06 -4.13 5.56
N ASP A 36 -17.53 -5.36 5.51
CA ASP A 36 -16.39 -5.76 6.32
C ASP A 36 -15.08 -5.43 5.58
N VAL A 37 -14.12 -4.82 6.28
CA VAL A 37 -12.79 -4.50 5.77
C VAL A 37 -11.74 -5.12 6.69
N VAL A 38 -10.79 -5.85 6.11
CA VAL A 38 -9.69 -6.46 6.85
C VAL A 38 -8.37 -5.93 6.29
N LEU A 39 -7.60 -5.26 7.12
CA LEU A 39 -6.23 -4.87 6.81
C LEU A 39 -5.31 -6.07 7.10
N ILE A 40 -4.44 -6.38 6.15
CA ILE A 40 -3.44 -7.45 6.27
C ILE A 40 -2.05 -6.82 6.10
N SER A 41 -1.19 -7.01 7.09
CA SER A 41 0.21 -6.62 6.96
C SER A 41 0.94 -7.60 6.03
N ASP A 42 1.63 -7.08 5.02
CA ASP A 42 2.56 -7.86 4.20
C ASP A 42 3.96 -7.95 4.86
N GLY A 43 4.19 -7.14 5.89
CA GLY A 43 5.46 -7.02 6.59
C GLY A 43 6.06 -5.64 6.45
N VAL A 44 7.40 -5.55 6.41
CA VAL A 44 8.13 -4.29 6.30
C VAL A 44 9.31 -4.41 5.34
N LEU A 45 9.61 -3.30 4.63
CA LEU A 45 10.82 -3.11 3.85
C LEU A 45 11.72 -2.09 4.54
N PRO A 46 12.97 -2.46 4.90
CA PRO A 46 13.94 -1.49 5.36
C PRO A 46 14.47 -0.67 4.18
N LEU A 47 14.14 0.62 4.14
CA LEU A 47 14.56 1.54 3.11
C LEU A 47 15.34 2.73 3.69
N PRO A 48 16.27 3.35 2.93
CA PRO A 48 16.96 4.56 3.37
C PRO A 48 15.97 5.68 3.66
N THR A 49 16.14 6.37 4.78
CA THR A 49 15.29 7.51 5.16
C THR A 49 15.34 8.66 4.15
N SER A 50 16.43 8.75 3.38
CA SER A 50 16.58 9.74 2.30
C SER A 50 15.53 9.62 1.19
N THR A 51 14.91 8.44 1.04
CA THR A 51 13.84 8.21 0.05
C THR A 51 12.47 8.70 0.54
N MET A 52 12.29 8.86 1.86
CA MET A 52 11.00 9.29 2.42
C MET A 52 10.69 10.77 2.19
N SER A 53 11.75 11.61 2.05
CA SER A 53 11.57 13.06 1.96
C SER A 53 12.73 13.64 1.18
N THR A 54 12.52 13.84 -0.12
CA THR A 54 13.58 14.21 -1.07
C THR A 54 13.75 15.71 -1.24
N ASN A 55 12.74 16.50 -0.88
CA ASN A 55 12.69 17.95 -1.04
C ASN A 55 13.02 18.73 0.24
N VAL A 56 13.59 18.08 1.27
CA VAL A 56 13.93 18.69 2.56
C VAL A 56 15.39 18.43 2.94
N SER A 57 15.90 19.24 3.88
CA SER A 57 17.25 19.03 4.39
C SER A 57 17.36 17.73 5.20
N GLU A 58 18.56 17.16 5.26
CA GLU A 58 18.82 16.02 6.13
C GLU A 58 18.55 16.35 7.60
N ALA A 59 18.82 17.58 8.02
CA ALA A 59 18.59 18.03 9.40
C ALA A 59 17.09 18.00 9.75
N ASP A 60 16.22 18.52 8.86
CA ASP A 60 14.79 18.53 9.09
C ASP A 60 14.22 17.11 9.08
N ARG A 61 14.67 16.28 8.14
CA ARG A 61 14.29 14.86 8.09
C ARG A 61 14.70 14.14 9.38
N ASN A 62 15.96 14.31 9.82
CA ASN A 62 16.45 13.68 11.05
C ASN A 62 15.69 14.17 12.28
N ALA A 63 15.29 15.44 12.36
CA ALA A 63 14.48 15.97 13.45
C ALA A 63 13.11 15.29 13.54
N TRP A 64 12.49 14.96 12.39
CA TRP A 64 11.23 14.21 12.35
C TRP A 64 11.40 12.78 12.90
N PHE A 65 12.49 12.07 12.51
CA PHE A 65 12.79 10.72 13.01
C PHE A 65 13.09 10.72 14.49
N ASP A 66 13.89 11.68 14.99
CA ASP A 66 14.21 11.83 16.41
C ASP A 66 12.96 12.06 17.26
N GLY A 67 12.06 12.92 16.78
CA GLY A 67 10.78 13.19 17.45
C GLY A 67 9.87 11.97 17.60
N ARG A 68 10.19 10.87 16.88
CA ARG A 68 9.46 9.60 16.90
C ARG A 68 10.28 8.43 17.45
N PHE A 69 11.48 8.70 17.95
CA PHE A 69 12.41 7.66 18.45
C PHE A 69 12.77 6.62 17.38
N LEU A 70 12.85 7.05 16.11
CA LEU A 70 13.17 6.21 14.96
C LEU A 70 14.63 6.39 14.53
N GLN A 71 15.17 5.40 13.79
CA GLN A 71 16.54 5.47 13.26
C GLN A 71 16.62 6.49 12.11
N ARG A 72 17.77 7.18 12.01
CA ARG A 72 17.97 8.26 11.02
C ARG A 72 18.44 7.79 9.64
N ASP A 73 18.93 6.58 9.54
CA ASP A 73 19.54 6.03 8.31
C ASP A 73 18.60 5.10 7.55
N MET A 74 17.88 4.24 8.27
CA MET A 74 16.97 3.26 7.71
C MET A 74 15.61 3.32 8.41
N PHE A 75 14.56 3.19 7.63
CA PHE A 75 13.18 3.13 8.12
C PHE A 75 12.50 1.85 7.65
N ASP A 76 11.79 1.20 8.56
CA ASP A 76 10.97 0.03 8.26
C ASP A 76 9.64 0.47 7.67
N TRP A 77 9.55 0.53 6.34
CA TRP A 77 8.30 0.82 5.64
C TRP A 77 7.32 -0.31 5.83
N ALA A 78 6.22 -0.02 6.49
CA ALA A 78 5.13 -0.97 6.58
C ALA A 78 4.53 -1.23 5.20
N LEU A 79 4.12 -2.46 4.96
CA LEU A 79 3.40 -2.88 3.77
C LEU A 79 2.05 -3.44 4.19
N ASN A 80 0.97 -2.82 3.73
CA ASN A 80 -0.38 -3.23 4.07
C ASN A 80 -1.22 -3.39 2.81
N ILE A 81 -2.02 -4.44 2.79
CA ILE A 81 -3.06 -4.68 1.81
C ILE A 81 -4.42 -4.70 2.50
N ALA A 82 -5.50 -4.63 1.75
CA ALA A 82 -6.82 -4.73 2.33
C ALA A 82 -7.68 -5.79 1.63
N LEU A 83 -8.58 -6.41 2.38
CA LEU A 83 -9.63 -7.29 1.88
C LEU A 83 -10.98 -6.70 2.25
N VAL A 84 -11.89 -6.59 1.29
CA VAL A 84 -13.22 -6.02 1.48
C VAL A 84 -14.28 -7.06 1.11
N ARG A 85 -15.24 -7.27 2.00
CA ARG A 85 -16.40 -8.10 1.74
C ARG A 85 -17.64 -7.22 1.61
N SER A 86 -18.24 -7.20 0.43
CA SER A 86 -19.49 -6.50 0.15
C SER A 86 -20.48 -7.45 -0.55
N GLY A 87 -21.49 -7.89 0.17
CA GLY A 87 -22.41 -8.93 -0.30
C GLY A 87 -21.64 -10.23 -0.63
N GLU A 88 -21.84 -10.74 -1.85
CA GLU A 88 -21.17 -11.93 -2.35
C GLU A 88 -19.75 -11.64 -2.92
N CYS A 89 -19.35 -10.37 -3.00
CA CYS A 89 -18.03 -9.99 -3.52
C CYS A 89 -16.99 -10.01 -2.41
N LEU A 90 -15.86 -10.64 -2.70
CA LEU A 90 -14.65 -10.59 -1.90
C LEU A 90 -13.56 -9.93 -2.73
N ILE A 91 -13.16 -8.74 -2.31
CA ILE A 91 -12.33 -7.82 -3.10
C ILE A 91 -10.98 -7.67 -2.39
N LEU A 92 -9.90 -8.02 -3.08
CA LEU A 92 -8.54 -7.77 -2.59
C LEU A 92 -8.05 -6.42 -3.13
N ILE A 93 -7.48 -5.58 -2.29
CA ILE A 93 -6.85 -4.31 -2.66
C ILE A 93 -5.35 -4.46 -2.47
N ASP A 94 -4.60 -4.44 -3.58
CA ASP A 94 -3.19 -4.76 -3.69
C ASP A 94 -2.84 -6.19 -3.25
N SER A 95 -1.60 -6.60 -3.42
CA SER A 95 -1.20 -8.00 -3.15
C SER A 95 0.09 -8.15 -2.35
N GLY A 96 0.73 -7.04 -1.98
CA GLY A 96 2.03 -7.07 -1.31
C GLY A 96 3.20 -7.31 -2.27
N VAL A 97 4.41 -7.41 -1.70
CA VAL A 97 5.66 -7.53 -2.47
C VAL A 97 5.95 -8.95 -2.97
N GLY A 98 5.33 -9.96 -2.36
CA GLY A 98 5.55 -11.35 -2.69
C GLY A 98 6.99 -11.80 -2.46
N ASP A 99 7.52 -12.62 -3.38
CA ASP A 99 8.88 -13.18 -3.34
C ASP A 99 9.91 -12.35 -4.16
N GLY A 100 9.52 -11.15 -4.58
CA GLY A 100 10.34 -10.29 -5.44
C GLY A 100 11.66 -9.81 -4.82
N PHE A 101 11.78 -9.87 -3.51
CA PHE A 101 12.97 -9.47 -2.76
C PHE A 101 13.44 -10.57 -1.79
N GLU A 102 14.30 -11.45 -2.26
CA GLU A 102 14.91 -12.50 -1.43
C GLU A 102 15.65 -11.95 -0.20
N TYR A 103 16.10 -10.70 -0.25
CA TYR A 103 16.82 -10.03 0.83
C TYR A 103 15.92 -9.44 1.91
N PHE A 104 14.63 -9.27 1.65
CA PHE A 104 13.70 -8.68 2.60
C PHE A 104 12.84 -9.75 3.29
N THR A 105 13.48 -10.52 4.15
CA THR A 105 12.87 -11.66 4.86
C THR A 105 11.70 -11.29 5.78
N ARG A 106 11.42 -9.98 5.98
CA ARG A 106 10.33 -9.48 6.82
C ARG A 106 9.12 -8.96 6.02
N ALA A 107 9.12 -9.14 4.69
CA ALA A 107 8.03 -8.76 3.79
C ALA A 107 7.55 -9.94 2.96
N GLY A 108 6.56 -9.75 2.09
CA GLY A 108 6.05 -10.76 1.18
C GLY A 108 5.19 -11.82 1.84
N GLN A 109 4.51 -11.48 2.93
CA GLN A 109 3.74 -12.42 3.75
C GLN A 109 2.23 -12.35 3.51
N SER A 110 1.75 -11.48 2.64
CA SER A 110 0.33 -11.20 2.42
C SER A 110 -0.48 -12.45 2.07
N MET A 111 -0.02 -13.25 1.10
CA MET A 111 -0.76 -14.44 0.66
C MET A 111 -0.87 -15.48 1.78
N MET A 112 0.24 -15.75 2.49
CA MET A 112 0.24 -16.66 3.65
C MET A 112 -0.70 -16.13 4.76
N ARG A 113 -0.67 -14.85 5.03
CA ARG A 113 -1.49 -14.24 6.09
C ARG A 113 -2.97 -14.18 5.75
N LEU A 114 -3.33 -14.00 4.48
CA LEU A 114 -4.70 -14.17 4.00
C LEU A 114 -5.20 -15.59 4.31
N GLU A 115 -4.42 -16.61 3.97
CA GLU A 115 -4.79 -18.01 4.24
C GLU A 115 -4.87 -18.31 5.73
N SER A 116 -3.92 -17.81 6.53
CA SER A 116 -3.95 -17.93 8.00
C SER A 116 -5.17 -17.22 8.61
N ALA A 117 -5.72 -16.23 7.92
CA ALA A 117 -6.99 -15.58 8.28
C ALA A 117 -8.22 -16.40 7.83
N GLY A 118 -8.03 -17.57 7.22
CA GLY A 118 -9.12 -18.42 6.72
C GLY A 118 -9.70 -17.96 5.38
N ILE A 119 -8.97 -17.11 4.63
CA ILE A 119 -9.38 -16.64 3.32
C ILE A 119 -8.89 -17.63 2.26
N ASP A 120 -9.83 -18.23 1.54
CA ASP A 120 -9.54 -19.01 0.34
C ASP A 120 -9.30 -18.03 -0.82
N LEU A 121 -8.15 -18.12 -1.47
CA LEU A 121 -7.84 -17.28 -2.64
C LEU A 121 -8.85 -17.52 -3.78
N ALA A 122 -9.41 -18.72 -3.90
CA ALA A 122 -10.45 -19.02 -4.89
C ALA A 122 -11.77 -18.29 -4.63
N ALA A 123 -11.99 -17.78 -3.41
CA ALA A 123 -13.17 -16.98 -3.09
C ALA A 123 -13.04 -15.51 -3.50
N ILE A 124 -11.83 -15.02 -3.82
CA ILE A 124 -11.61 -13.65 -4.26
C ILE A 124 -12.25 -13.45 -5.63
N THR A 125 -13.25 -12.59 -5.70
CA THR A 125 -14.00 -12.29 -6.92
C THR A 125 -13.36 -11.19 -7.74
N ASP A 126 -12.76 -10.21 -7.07
CA ASP A 126 -12.17 -9.02 -7.65
C ASP A 126 -10.86 -8.66 -6.96
N ILE A 127 -9.96 -8.08 -7.71
CA ILE A 127 -8.72 -7.49 -7.19
C ILE A 127 -8.64 -6.08 -7.73
N VAL A 128 -8.31 -5.12 -6.88
CA VAL A 128 -8.00 -3.75 -7.29
C VAL A 128 -6.52 -3.52 -7.10
N ILE A 129 -5.83 -3.11 -8.12
CA ILE A 129 -4.43 -2.68 -8.04
C ILE A 129 -4.40 -1.17 -8.02
N THR A 130 -3.94 -0.59 -6.91
CA THR A 130 -3.83 0.87 -6.76
C THR A 130 -2.87 1.45 -7.78
N HIS A 131 -1.72 0.79 -7.96
CA HIS A 131 -0.71 1.06 -8.99
C HIS A 131 0.23 -0.15 -9.13
N MET A 132 1.10 -0.18 -10.17
CA MET A 132 1.87 -1.38 -10.48
C MET A 132 3.32 -1.35 -9.97
N HIS A 133 3.63 -0.68 -8.84
CA HIS A 133 4.88 -0.92 -8.13
C HIS A 133 4.91 -2.36 -7.60
N MET A 134 6.12 -2.88 -7.36
CA MET A 134 6.34 -4.30 -7.08
C MET A 134 5.71 -4.77 -5.77
N ASP A 135 5.57 -3.89 -4.81
CA ASP A 135 4.97 -4.16 -3.50
C ASP A 135 3.43 -4.07 -3.50
N HIS A 136 2.83 -3.79 -4.65
CA HIS A 136 1.38 -3.85 -4.88
C HIS A 136 0.97 -5.01 -5.79
N VAL A 137 1.83 -5.39 -6.74
CA VAL A 137 1.56 -6.50 -7.67
C VAL A 137 2.36 -7.77 -7.39
N GLY A 138 3.34 -7.71 -6.48
CA GLY A 138 4.32 -8.77 -6.28
C GLY A 138 3.72 -10.06 -5.74
N GLY A 139 2.75 -9.99 -4.83
CA GLY A 139 2.06 -11.17 -4.31
C GLY A 139 1.35 -11.97 -5.40
N LEU A 140 0.78 -11.29 -6.41
CA LEU A 140 0.20 -11.94 -7.59
C LEU A 140 1.27 -12.54 -8.52
N ASN A 141 2.51 -12.05 -8.44
CA ASN A 141 3.62 -12.56 -9.23
C ASN A 141 4.27 -13.81 -8.64
N VAL A 142 3.92 -14.19 -7.39
CA VAL A 142 4.41 -15.43 -6.76
C VAL A 142 3.92 -16.65 -7.55
N ASP A 143 4.80 -17.62 -7.73
CA ASP A 143 4.45 -18.81 -8.49
C ASP A 143 3.41 -19.65 -7.74
N GLY A 144 2.43 -20.16 -8.49
CA GLY A 144 1.29 -20.92 -7.95
C GLY A 144 0.11 -20.07 -7.50
N VAL A 145 0.26 -18.77 -7.22
CA VAL A 145 -0.85 -17.91 -6.76
C VAL A 145 -1.96 -17.83 -7.83
N LYS A 146 -1.62 -17.62 -9.09
CA LYS A 146 -2.63 -17.58 -10.19
C LYS A 146 -3.49 -18.84 -10.25
N ALA A 147 -2.89 -20.00 -10.06
CA ALA A 147 -3.60 -21.29 -10.13
C ALA A 147 -4.57 -21.51 -8.94
N ARG A 148 -4.42 -20.74 -7.87
CA ARG A 148 -5.26 -20.79 -6.66
C ARG A 148 -6.36 -19.77 -6.66
N LEU A 149 -6.26 -18.71 -7.48
CA LEU A 149 -7.35 -17.78 -7.73
C LEU A 149 -8.40 -18.44 -8.63
N ARG A 150 -9.64 -17.98 -8.53
CA ARG A 150 -10.67 -18.37 -9.48
C ARG A 150 -10.30 -17.95 -10.91
N PRO A 151 -10.60 -18.74 -11.94
CA PRO A 151 -10.21 -18.43 -13.32
C PRO A 151 -10.79 -17.11 -13.85
N ASP A 152 -11.98 -16.74 -13.39
CA ASP A 152 -12.75 -15.55 -13.80
C ASP A 152 -12.56 -14.35 -12.83
N VAL A 153 -11.51 -14.36 -11.99
CA VAL A 153 -11.18 -13.21 -11.15
C VAL A 153 -10.98 -11.97 -12.02
N ARG A 154 -11.58 -10.85 -11.63
CA ARG A 154 -11.43 -9.57 -12.32
C ARG A 154 -10.38 -8.74 -11.62
N ILE A 155 -9.40 -8.24 -12.36
CA ILE A 155 -8.34 -7.39 -11.81
C ILE A 155 -8.50 -5.97 -12.36
N HIS A 156 -9.01 -5.08 -11.55
CA HIS A 156 -9.27 -3.69 -11.90
C HIS A 156 -7.98 -2.87 -11.77
N VAL A 157 -7.54 -2.31 -12.88
CA VAL A 157 -6.35 -1.45 -12.97
C VAL A 157 -6.71 -0.22 -13.79
N SER A 158 -6.24 0.97 -13.39
CA SER A 158 -6.45 2.16 -14.19
C SER A 158 -5.86 2.01 -15.59
N ALA A 159 -6.58 2.42 -16.62
CA ALA A 159 -6.10 2.39 -18.00
C ALA A 159 -4.83 3.24 -18.19
N LYS A 160 -4.71 4.35 -17.43
CA LYS A 160 -3.51 5.18 -17.40
C LYS A 160 -2.31 4.42 -16.84
N GLU A 161 -2.53 3.60 -15.80
CA GLU A 161 -1.49 2.79 -15.19
C GLU A 161 -0.99 1.72 -16.17
N VAL A 162 -1.91 1.00 -16.80
CA VAL A 162 -1.58 0.01 -17.83
C VAL A 162 -0.82 0.63 -19.01
N ALA A 163 -1.18 1.86 -19.39
CA ALA A 163 -0.51 2.58 -20.47
C ALA A 163 0.90 3.04 -20.05
N PHE A 164 1.04 3.58 -18.86
CA PHE A 164 2.30 4.10 -18.31
C PHE A 164 3.38 3.00 -18.24
N TRP A 165 3.06 1.82 -17.74
CA TRP A 165 4.03 0.74 -17.56
C TRP A 165 4.50 0.06 -18.85
N LYS A 166 3.97 0.44 -20.00
CA LYS A 166 4.52 0.02 -21.31
C LYS A 166 5.88 0.66 -21.58
N ASP A 167 6.07 1.92 -21.14
CA ASP A 167 7.33 2.67 -21.23
C ASP A 167 7.39 3.69 -20.09
N PRO A 168 7.64 3.24 -18.84
CA PRO A 168 7.58 4.10 -17.67
C PRO A 168 8.76 5.08 -17.60
N ASP A 169 8.44 6.35 -17.31
CA ASP A 169 9.41 7.42 -17.07
C ASP A 169 9.75 7.50 -15.58
N PHE A 170 11.04 7.43 -15.27
CA PHE A 170 11.58 7.56 -13.91
C PHE A 170 12.37 8.85 -13.71
N SER A 171 12.29 9.80 -14.64
CA SER A 171 13.14 11.00 -14.65
C SER A 171 12.95 11.91 -13.44
N LYS A 172 11.78 11.88 -12.81
CA LYS A 172 11.45 12.67 -11.61
C LYS A 172 11.65 11.90 -10.29
N THR A 173 11.91 10.59 -10.35
CA THR A 173 12.05 9.76 -9.15
C THR A 173 13.47 9.87 -8.55
N VAL A 174 13.57 9.65 -7.24
CA VAL A 174 14.83 9.63 -6.50
C VAL A 174 14.93 8.29 -5.77
N MET A 175 15.19 7.24 -6.52
CA MET A 175 15.32 5.88 -6.00
C MET A 175 16.67 5.26 -6.39
N PRO A 176 17.13 4.22 -5.66
CA PRO A 176 18.37 3.52 -6.03
C PRO A 176 18.31 2.98 -7.47
N GLU A 177 19.43 3.03 -8.19
CA GLU A 177 19.53 2.64 -9.61
C GLU A 177 19.02 1.21 -9.90
N THR A 178 19.06 0.33 -8.91
CA THR A 178 18.57 -1.06 -9.04
C THR A 178 17.06 -1.19 -9.00
N VAL A 179 16.34 -0.17 -8.52
CA VAL A 179 14.89 -0.21 -8.31
C VAL A 179 14.11 -0.07 -9.62
N PRO A 180 14.35 0.92 -10.49
CA PRO A 180 13.58 1.08 -11.73
C PRO A 180 13.55 -0.18 -12.63
N PRO A 181 14.66 -0.90 -12.86
CA PRO A 181 14.62 -2.16 -13.61
C PRO A 181 13.76 -3.25 -12.92
N ALA A 182 13.79 -3.32 -11.59
CA ALA A 182 13.00 -4.29 -10.84
C ALA A 182 11.50 -3.98 -10.92
N LEU A 183 11.12 -2.69 -10.82
CA LEU A 183 9.74 -2.24 -11.00
C LEU A 183 9.21 -2.58 -12.40
N ARG A 184 9.99 -2.25 -13.45
CA ARG A 184 9.63 -2.61 -14.85
C ARG A 184 9.40 -4.11 -15.00
N LYS A 185 10.29 -4.93 -14.45
CA LYS A 185 10.18 -6.39 -14.51
C LYS A 185 8.94 -6.90 -13.79
N ALA A 186 8.64 -6.39 -12.59
CA ALA A 186 7.47 -6.79 -11.81
C ALA A 186 6.17 -6.45 -12.52
N ALA A 187 6.04 -5.21 -13.03
CA ALA A 187 4.87 -4.77 -13.78
C ALA A 187 4.68 -5.57 -15.08
N ALA A 188 5.74 -5.81 -15.84
CA ALA A 188 5.67 -6.60 -17.07
C ALA A 188 5.23 -8.06 -16.79
N LYS A 189 5.82 -8.70 -15.76
CA LYS A 189 5.44 -10.06 -15.33
C LYS A 189 3.97 -10.12 -14.92
N PHE A 190 3.49 -9.13 -14.17
CA PHE A 190 2.09 -9.04 -13.76
C PHE A 190 1.15 -8.92 -14.96
N VAL A 191 1.41 -7.98 -15.87
CA VAL A 191 0.57 -7.75 -17.05
C VAL A 191 0.55 -8.98 -17.97
N GLU A 192 1.69 -9.63 -18.19
CA GLU A 192 1.77 -10.84 -18.98
C GLU A 192 0.97 -11.99 -18.34
N ARG A 193 1.15 -12.20 -17.04
CA ARG A 193 0.52 -13.29 -16.29
C ARG A 193 -1.00 -13.17 -16.22
N TYR A 194 -1.51 -11.94 -16.06
CA TYR A 194 -2.94 -11.68 -15.82
C TYR A 194 -3.65 -10.96 -16.98
N ARG A 195 -3.08 -10.96 -18.18
CA ARG A 195 -3.61 -10.25 -19.35
C ARG A 195 -5.12 -10.45 -19.57
N GLU A 196 -5.62 -11.67 -19.37
CA GLU A 196 -7.02 -12.03 -19.58
C GLU A 196 -7.94 -11.64 -18.41
N ASN A 197 -7.36 -11.39 -17.25
CA ASN A 197 -8.09 -11.02 -16.03
C ASN A 197 -8.14 -9.51 -15.80
N ILE A 198 -7.22 -8.73 -16.44
CA ILE A 198 -7.16 -7.28 -16.26
C ILE A 198 -8.37 -6.62 -16.89
N VAL A 199 -9.10 -5.86 -16.09
CA VAL A 199 -10.22 -5.02 -16.49
C VAL A 199 -9.81 -3.56 -16.31
N PRO A 200 -9.36 -2.89 -17.37
CA PRO A 200 -8.93 -1.49 -17.27
C PRO A 200 -10.14 -0.56 -17.06
N PHE A 201 -9.96 0.48 -16.26
CA PHE A 201 -10.96 1.53 -16.07
C PHE A 201 -10.36 2.93 -16.26
N ASP A 202 -11.16 3.91 -16.66
CA ASP A 202 -10.66 5.26 -16.99
C ASP A 202 -10.50 6.13 -15.75
N GLN A 203 -11.57 6.70 -15.21
CA GLN A 203 -11.52 7.63 -14.08
C GLN A 203 -12.07 7.02 -12.79
N ARG A 204 -13.14 6.25 -12.90
CA ARG A 204 -13.82 5.60 -11.78
C ARG A 204 -14.48 4.31 -12.23
N VAL A 205 -14.51 3.34 -11.34
CA VAL A 205 -15.26 2.09 -11.51
C VAL A 205 -15.96 1.73 -10.21
N GLU A 206 -17.19 1.29 -10.28
CA GLU A 206 -17.88 0.60 -9.20
C GLU A 206 -17.58 -0.90 -9.33
N ILE A 207 -17.10 -1.51 -8.26
CA ILE A 207 -16.65 -2.92 -8.22
C ILE A 207 -17.74 -3.78 -7.59
N ALA A 208 -18.30 -3.30 -6.50
CA ALA A 208 -19.42 -3.90 -5.79
C ALA A 208 -20.23 -2.79 -5.10
N ALA A 209 -21.39 -3.15 -4.54
CA ALA A 209 -22.21 -2.21 -3.81
C ALA A 209 -21.41 -1.52 -2.69
N GLY A 210 -21.25 -0.20 -2.80
CA GLY A 210 -20.49 0.61 -1.86
C GLY A 210 -18.97 0.49 -1.98
N VAL A 211 -18.42 -0.17 -3.00
CA VAL A 211 -16.96 -0.28 -3.23
C VAL A 211 -16.63 0.22 -4.63
N SER A 212 -15.80 1.26 -4.70
CA SER A 212 -15.38 1.84 -5.99
C SER A 212 -13.92 2.26 -5.97
N ALA A 213 -13.26 2.22 -7.13
CA ALA A 213 -11.93 2.78 -7.32
C ALA A 213 -12.01 4.08 -8.13
N ARG A 214 -11.17 5.07 -7.79
CA ARG A 214 -11.05 6.33 -8.53
C ARG A 214 -9.58 6.70 -8.75
N VAL A 215 -9.26 7.15 -9.96
CA VAL A 215 -7.91 7.57 -10.33
C VAL A 215 -7.59 8.90 -9.66
N THR A 216 -6.41 8.97 -9.05
CA THR A 216 -5.85 10.19 -8.45
C THR A 216 -4.64 10.69 -9.21
N GLY A 217 -3.83 9.79 -9.75
CA GLY A 217 -2.51 10.14 -10.28
C GLY A 217 -1.54 10.48 -9.16
N GLY A 218 -0.50 11.24 -9.49
CA GLY A 218 0.55 11.69 -8.58
C GLY A 218 1.64 10.64 -8.41
N HIS A 219 1.51 9.75 -7.46
CA HIS A 219 2.50 8.72 -7.16
C HIS A 219 2.93 7.94 -8.41
N THR A 220 1.97 7.40 -9.14
CA THR A 220 2.12 7.04 -10.56
C THR A 220 1.04 7.75 -11.37
N PRO A 221 1.18 7.89 -12.70
CA PRO A 221 0.18 8.58 -13.52
C PRO A 221 -1.23 7.98 -13.45
N GLY A 222 -1.32 6.68 -13.21
CA GLY A 222 -2.58 5.96 -13.10
C GLY A 222 -2.93 5.50 -11.69
N HIS A 223 -2.21 5.96 -10.66
CA HIS A 223 -2.52 5.63 -9.28
C HIS A 223 -3.99 5.88 -8.96
N CYS A 224 -4.61 4.98 -8.20
CA CYS A 224 -6.00 5.10 -7.76
C CYS A 224 -6.14 4.81 -6.26
N VAL A 225 -7.22 5.32 -5.69
CA VAL A 225 -7.67 5.01 -4.33
C VAL A 225 -8.95 4.19 -4.38
N VAL A 226 -9.23 3.44 -3.31
CA VAL A 226 -10.46 2.64 -3.20
C VAL A 226 -11.32 3.21 -2.09
N ASP A 227 -12.53 3.63 -2.45
CA ASP A 227 -13.54 4.10 -1.52
C ASP A 227 -14.48 2.94 -1.14
N VAL A 228 -14.68 2.74 0.16
CA VAL A 228 -15.69 1.84 0.75
C VAL A 228 -16.70 2.71 1.49
N ALA A 229 -17.97 2.65 1.12
CA ALA A 229 -19.03 3.47 1.71
C ALA A 229 -20.31 2.66 1.91
N SER A 230 -20.85 2.69 3.13
CA SER A 230 -22.10 2.04 3.47
C SER A 230 -22.76 2.73 4.66
N LYS A 231 -24.09 2.90 4.62
CA LYS A 231 -24.89 3.49 5.71
C LYS A 231 -24.39 4.83 6.27
N GLY A 232 -23.79 5.66 5.41
CA GLY A 232 -23.26 6.96 5.82
C GLY A 232 -21.84 6.94 6.38
N GLU A 233 -21.25 5.77 6.55
CA GLU A 233 -19.85 5.60 6.91
C GLU A 233 -18.98 5.47 5.66
N LYS A 234 -17.74 5.91 5.73
CA LYS A 234 -16.78 5.85 4.63
C LYS A 234 -15.38 5.51 5.13
N LEU A 235 -14.68 4.68 4.34
CA LEU A 235 -13.24 4.43 4.43
C LEU A 235 -12.64 4.60 3.03
N THR A 236 -11.48 5.25 2.95
CA THR A 236 -10.70 5.33 1.72
C THR A 236 -9.35 4.63 1.93
N PHE A 237 -9.07 3.58 1.15
CA PHE A 237 -7.73 3.00 1.05
C PHE A 237 -6.94 3.82 0.03
N VAL A 238 -5.90 4.51 0.49
CA VAL A 238 -5.22 5.55 -0.30
C VAL A 238 -3.96 5.05 -1.03
N GLY A 239 -3.63 3.75 -0.92
CA GLY A 239 -2.40 3.22 -1.52
C GLY A 239 -1.17 4.04 -1.09
N ASP A 240 -0.44 4.55 -2.06
CA ASP A 240 0.80 5.31 -1.90
C ASP A 240 0.64 6.83 -2.04
N ALA A 241 -0.60 7.32 -1.99
CA ALA A 241 -0.81 8.76 -1.97
C ALA A 241 -0.35 9.41 -0.66
N ILE A 242 -0.30 8.64 0.46
CA ILE A 242 0.02 9.13 1.79
C ILE A 242 0.97 8.15 2.50
N PHE A 243 2.07 8.68 3.03
CA PHE A 243 3.04 8.00 3.88
C PHE A 243 2.97 8.57 5.31
N GLU A 244 3.55 7.88 6.27
CA GLU A 244 3.45 8.27 7.69
C GLU A 244 3.92 9.71 7.95
N VAL A 245 5.00 10.14 7.31
CA VAL A 245 5.55 11.50 7.44
C VAL A 245 4.58 12.58 6.97
N ASN A 246 3.68 12.23 6.07
CA ASN A 246 2.81 13.21 5.41
C ASN A 246 1.64 13.70 6.28
N PHE A 247 1.38 13.09 7.41
CA PHE A 247 0.44 13.65 8.38
C PHE A 247 0.97 14.94 9.00
N ASP A 248 2.29 15.02 9.23
CA ASP A 248 2.92 16.23 9.76
C ASP A 248 3.40 17.18 8.68
N HIS A 249 3.86 16.60 7.57
CA HIS A 249 4.48 17.30 6.45
C HIS A 249 3.85 16.83 5.14
N PRO A 250 2.63 17.27 4.81
CA PRO A 250 1.94 16.82 3.61
C PRO A 250 2.63 17.28 2.31
N ASP A 251 3.49 18.29 2.39
CA ASP A 251 4.31 18.84 1.30
C ASP A 251 5.64 18.13 1.09
N TRP A 252 6.02 17.16 1.94
CA TRP A 252 7.24 16.39 1.76
C TRP A 252 7.04 15.34 0.67
N GLN A 253 7.99 15.32 -0.29
CA GLN A 253 7.95 14.49 -1.48
C GLN A 253 8.70 13.16 -1.25
N ASN A 254 8.14 12.08 -1.74
CA ASN A 254 8.72 10.75 -1.65
C ASN A 254 9.54 10.42 -2.91
N GLY A 255 10.65 9.71 -2.74
CA GLY A 255 11.54 9.36 -3.86
C GLY A 255 10.94 8.43 -4.90
N PHE A 256 9.85 7.74 -4.58
CA PHE A 256 9.15 6.82 -5.48
C PHE A 256 8.01 7.48 -6.27
N GLU A 257 7.77 8.77 -6.08
CA GLU A 257 6.72 9.51 -6.79
C GLU A 257 7.16 9.87 -8.20
N HIS A 258 6.37 9.49 -9.20
CA HIS A 258 6.64 9.80 -10.61
C HIS A 258 6.23 11.22 -11.00
N ASP A 259 5.33 11.84 -10.24
CA ASP A 259 5.02 13.27 -10.29
C ASP A 259 4.90 13.82 -8.86
N PRO A 260 6.03 14.20 -8.23
CA PRO A 260 6.05 14.61 -6.82
C PRO A 260 5.15 15.82 -6.51
N GLU A 261 5.04 16.78 -7.42
CA GLU A 261 4.19 17.96 -7.24
C GLU A 261 2.71 17.58 -7.25
N ALA A 262 2.28 16.78 -8.25
CA ALA A 262 0.93 16.27 -8.31
C ALA A 262 0.61 15.35 -7.12
N SER A 263 1.60 14.58 -6.61
CA SER A 263 1.45 13.74 -5.41
C SER A 263 1.12 14.56 -4.18
N VAL A 264 1.80 15.70 -3.99
CA VAL A 264 1.52 16.65 -2.88
C VAL A 264 0.08 17.16 -2.96
N ASP A 265 -0.37 17.60 -4.14
CA ASP A 265 -1.73 18.10 -4.32
C ASP A 265 -2.80 17.04 -4.04
N VAL A 266 -2.62 15.84 -4.56
CA VAL A 266 -3.49 14.67 -4.32
C VAL A 266 -3.56 14.35 -2.82
N ARG A 267 -2.43 14.28 -2.17
CA ARG A 267 -2.30 13.97 -0.74
C ARG A 267 -3.03 14.97 0.13
N ILE A 268 -2.79 16.27 -0.11
CA ILE A 268 -3.45 17.34 0.63
C ILE A 268 -4.97 17.29 0.43
N ALA A 269 -5.43 17.01 -0.79
CA ALA A 269 -6.86 16.87 -1.08
C ALA A 269 -7.48 15.70 -0.32
N LEU A 270 -6.83 14.52 -0.31
CA LEU A 270 -7.31 13.33 0.40
C LEU A 270 -7.34 13.54 1.93
N LEU A 271 -6.29 14.16 2.49
CA LEU A 271 -6.23 14.47 3.92
C LEU A 271 -7.31 15.46 4.34
N ARG A 272 -7.57 16.49 3.52
CA ARG A 272 -8.66 17.46 3.75
C ARG A 272 -10.03 16.79 3.66
N GLU A 273 -10.27 16.00 2.61
CA GLU A 273 -11.51 15.24 2.46
C GLU A 273 -11.80 14.37 3.69
N ALA A 274 -10.82 13.60 4.15
CA ALA A 274 -10.95 12.75 5.32
C ALA A 274 -11.20 13.56 6.60
N ALA A 275 -10.47 14.67 6.80
CA ALA A 275 -10.63 15.52 7.98
C ALA A 275 -11.95 16.28 8.03
N GLU A 276 -12.53 16.63 6.88
CA GLU A 276 -13.81 17.36 6.77
C GLU A 276 -15.02 16.43 6.88
N THR A 277 -14.92 15.22 6.36
CA THR A 277 -16.03 14.28 6.35
C THR A 277 -16.03 13.34 7.56
N GLY A 278 -14.91 13.25 8.30
CA GLY A 278 -14.72 12.25 9.36
C GLY A 278 -14.54 10.83 8.82
N ALA A 279 -14.35 10.65 7.51
CA ALA A 279 -14.10 9.33 6.92
C ALA A 279 -12.82 8.70 7.49
N MET A 280 -12.82 7.38 7.62
CA MET A 280 -11.59 6.63 7.90
C MET A 280 -10.68 6.63 6.68
N LEU A 281 -9.38 6.58 6.94
CA LEU A 281 -8.35 6.44 5.95
C LEU A 281 -7.49 5.22 6.29
N ALA A 282 -7.17 4.40 5.30
CA ALA A 282 -6.19 3.33 5.40
C ALA A 282 -5.14 3.50 4.29
N ALA A 283 -3.87 3.17 4.57
CA ALA A 283 -2.76 3.40 3.65
C ALA A 283 -1.83 2.18 3.56
N ALA A 284 -1.16 2.02 2.43
CA ALA A 284 -0.21 0.92 2.24
C ALA A 284 1.01 1.07 3.14
N HIS A 285 1.52 2.29 3.33
CA HIS A 285 2.81 2.55 4.00
C HIS A 285 2.69 3.36 5.30
N VAL A 286 1.67 3.12 6.07
CA VAL A 286 1.52 3.61 7.45
C VAL A 286 1.64 2.42 8.39
N ALA A 287 2.20 2.64 9.59
CA ALA A 287 2.38 1.57 10.58
C ALA A 287 1.08 0.80 10.81
N PHE A 288 1.17 -0.54 10.83
CA PHE A 288 0.00 -1.41 11.01
C PHE A 288 -0.73 -1.08 12.33
N PRO A 289 -2.07 -1.03 12.36
CA PRO A 289 -3.03 -1.45 11.34
C PRO A 289 -3.33 -0.45 10.22
N SER A 290 -2.63 0.67 10.15
CA SER A 290 -2.67 1.68 9.08
C SER A 290 -4.06 2.32 8.83
N ILE A 291 -5.00 2.19 9.74
CA ILE A 291 -6.36 2.71 9.62
C ILE A 291 -6.69 3.69 10.75
N GLY A 292 -7.27 4.81 10.42
CA GLY A 292 -7.63 5.85 11.39
C GLY A 292 -8.43 7.00 10.78
N HIS A 293 -8.79 7.95 11.63
CA HIS A 293 -9.36 9.22 11.23
C HIS A 293 -8.29 10.29 11.08
N ILE A 294 -8.59 11.32 10.31
CA ILE A 294 -7.73 12.47 10.13
C ILE A 294 -8.30 13.65 10.90
N ALA A 295 -7.53 14.20 11.83
CA ALA A 295 -7.88 15.44 12.52
C ALA A 295 -7.06 16.61 11.97
N LYS A 296 -7.67 17.79 11.82
CA LYS A 296 -6.94 19.02 11.51
C LYS A 296 -6.07 19.43 12.71
N ASN A 297 -4.84 19.87 12.45
CA ASN A 297 -3.89 20.36 13.45
C ASN A 297 -3.16 21.60 12.91
N GLY A 298 -3.84 22.75 12.90
CA GLY A 298 -3.38 23.96 12.20
C GLY A 298 -3.26 23.69 10.69
N ASP A 299 -2.08 23.95 10.13
CA ASP A 299 -1.76 23.69 8.72
C ASP A 299 -1.33 22.24 8.45
N ARG A 300 -1.32 21.39 9.49
CA ARG A 300 -0.94 19.98 9.44
C ARG A 300 -2.15 19.10 9.72
N PHE A 301 -1.89 17.80 9.67
CA PHE A 301 -2.88 16.79 10.00
C PHE A 301 -2.36 15.91 11.14
N ARG A 302 -3.27 15.23 11.80
CA ARG A 302 -2.95 14.22 12.79
C ARG A 302 -3.71 12.94 12.47
N PHE A 303 -2.98 11.86 12.31
CA PHE A 303 -3.58 10.54 12.23
C PHE A 303 -4.04 10.10 13.62
N VAL A 304 -5.29 9.70 13.72
CA VAL A 304 -5.93 9.21 14.95
C VAL A 304 -6.32 7.76 14.69
N PRO A 305 -5.52 6.78 15.12
CA PRO A 305 -5.81 5.36 14.90
C PRO A 305 -7.19 5.00 15.42
N VAL A 306 -7.90 4.11 14.72
CA VAL A 306 -9.16 3.55 15.23
C VAL A 306 -8.87 2.68 16.46
N THR A 307 -9.82 2.64 17.38
CA THR A 307 -9.77 1.74 18.53
C THR A 307 -10.31 0.37 18.13
N TRP A 308 -9.89 -0.65 18.87
CA TRP A 308 -10.43 -2.00 18.69
C TRP A 308 -11.96 -1.98 18.86
N ASP A 309 -12.66 -2.58 17.90
CA ASP A 309 -14.08 -2.89 18.01
C ASP A 309 -14.20 -4.34 18.46
N TYR A 310 -14.83 -4.56 19.62
CA TYR A 310 -14.93 -5.88 20.25
C TYR A 310 -16.30 -6.51 19.99
#